data_803b7da2bf7d322d7db8e437fea66d7b
#
_entry.id   803b7da2bf7d322d7db8e437fea66d7b
#
_cell.length_a   1.000
_cell.length_b   1.000
_cell.length_c   1.000
_cell.angle_alpha   90.00
_cell.angle_beta   90.00
_cell.angle_gamma   90.00
#
_symmetry.space_group_name_H-M   'P 1'
#
loop_
_entity.id
_entity.type
_entity.pdbx_description
1 polymer ?
#
loop_
_entity_poly.entity_id
_entity_poly.type
_entity_poly.pdbx_seq_one_letter_code
_entity_poly.pdbx_strand_id
1 'polypeptide(L)'
;MAVFQSPFQFGTLATEENFIDRTEDRALLKQLLASHINVMLISPRRWGKSSLVKKAMTELSAEDKEVRICYIDAFSIGSEAEFYRTFASQVIACASSKIERWIEDAKKFLTGVVPQIIVNDQITDFVAFDLKFVPQERDKMAILQLPELLAKEKGIRIIVCIDEFQQLANLPEYKDMEGKMRSVWQQQQLTSYCLYGSKRNMMLNIFNNSNSPFYRFGQVIFMQKIAKEHWIPFILSSFEKTGKRISESFASRICDVVECHSWYLQQRSEEHTSELQSPVPI
;
A
#
# COMPACT_ATOMS: atom_id res chain seq x y z
N MET A 1 19.50 20.51 -22.60
CA MET A 1 19.82 20.70 -21.16
C MET A 1 19.24 19.49 -20.44
N ALA A 2 20.07 18.70 -19.75
CA ALA A 2 19.55 17.62 -18.92
C ALA A 2 18.70 18.24 -17.79
N VAL A 3 17.45 17.83 -17.69
CA VAL A 3 16.59 18.25 -16.56
C VAL A 3 17.22 17.69 -15.31
N PHE A 4 17.69 18.56 -14.43
CA PHE A 4 18.24 18.14 -13.15
C PHE A 4 17.12 17.56 -12.30
N GLN A 5 17.16 16.27 -12.03
CA GLN A 5 16.21 15.62 -11.17
C GLN A 5 16.80 15.56 -9.75
N SER A 6 16.12 16.20 -8.80
CA SER A 6 16.54 16.17 -7.40
C SER A 6 16.58 14.71 -6.89
N PRO A 7 17.66 14.30 -6.19
CA PRO A 7 17.74 12.99 -5.57
C PRO A 7 16.82 12.87 -4.33
N PHE A 8 16.26 13.98 -3.87
CA PHE A 8 15.32 14.01 -2.76
C PHE A 8 13.87 14.05 -3.29
N GLN A 9 13.16 12.96 -3.10
CA GLN A 9 11.78 12.83 -3.56
C GLN A 9 10.81 12.81 -2.38
N PHE A 10 9.82 13.69 -2.43
CA PHE A 10 8.74 13.75 -1.45
C PHE A 10 7.39 13.93 -2.16
N GLY A 11 6.31 13.51 -1.51
CA GLY A 11 4.96 13.57 -2.09
C GLY A 11 4.61 12.41 -3.04
N THR A 12 5.56 11.57 -3.40
CA THR A 12 5.39 10.37 -4.22
C THR A 12 5.83 9.11 -3.47
N LEU A 13 5.56 7.93 -4.05
CA LEU A 13 6.09 6.68 -3.51
C LEU A 13 7.62 6.66 -3.71
N ALA A 14 8.36 6.26 -2.68
CA ALA A 14 9.80 6.10 -2.79
C ALA A 14 10.14 4.98 -3.79
N THR A 15 10.99 5.30 -4.75
CA THR A 15 11.58 4.35 -5.70
C THR A 15 12.77 3.62 -5.08
N GLU A 16 13.36 2.66 -5.80
CA GLU A 16 14.50 1.88 -5.30
C GLU A 16 15.68 2.75 -4.82
N GLU A 17 15.99 3.82 -5.55
CA GLU A 17 17.08 4.72 -5.22
C GLU A 17 16.82 5.61 -4.01
N ASN A 18 15.55 5.88 -3.71
CA ASN A 18 15.10 6.76 -2.63
C ASN A 18 14.46 6.01 -1.47
N PHE A 19 14.47 4.67 -1.53
CA PHE A 19 13.98 3.83 -0.45
C PHE A 19 15.11 3.57 0.55
N ILE A 20 14.99 4.16 1.73
CA ILE A 20 16.02 4.12 2.75
C ILE A 20 15.65 3.08 3.79
N ASP A 21 16.62 2.20 4.12
CA ASP A 21 16.52 1.24 5.21
C ASP A 21 15.24 0.35 5.18
N ARG A 22 14.64 0.10 6.32
CA ARG A 22 13.44 -0.74 6.49
C ARG A 22 13.68 -2.23 6.20
N THR A 23 14.92 -2.68 6.31
CA THR A 23 15.27 -4.08 6.01
C THR A 23 14.53 -5.05 6.94
N GLU A 24 14.48 -4.75 8.23
CA GLU A 24 13.77 -5.57 9.21
C GLU A 24 12.24 -5.52 9.02
N ASP A 25 11.68 -4.31 8.82
CA ASP A 25 10.25 -4.14 8.56
C ASP A 25 9.81 -4.90 7.30
N ARG A 26 10.63 -4.84 6.21
CA ARG A 26 10.36 -5.58 4.97
C ARG A 26 10.42 -7.09 5.18
N ALA A 27 11.47 -7.57 5.84
CA ALA A 27 11.64 -9.00 6.13
C ALA A 27 10.47 -9.54 6.96
N LEU A 28 10.06 -8.81 8.00
CA LEU A 28 8.94 -9.17 8.87
C LEU A 28 7.62 -9.22 8.08
N LEU A 29 7.32 -8.19 7.25
CA LEU A 29 6.11 -8.17 6.43
C LEU A 29 6.07 -9.35 5.45
N LYS A 30 7.18 -9.62 4.76
CA LYS A 30 7.28 -10.76 3.83
C LYS A 30 7.07 -12.09 4.56
N GLN A 31 7.76 -12.28 5.68
CA GLN A 31 7.66 -13.51 6.48
C GLN A 31 6.23 -13.78 6.95
N LEU A 32 5.57 -12.78 7.55
CA LEU A 32 4.21 -12.94 8.07
C LEU A 32 3.21 -13.26 6.97
N LEU A 33 3.19 -12.45 5.89
CA LEU A 33 2.24 -12.61 4.81
C LEU A 33 2.48 -13.88 4.00
N ALA A 34 3.74 -14.30 3.79
CA ALA A 34 4.08 -15.57 3.18
C ALA A 34 3.65 -16.78 4.03
N SER A 35 3.60 -16.59 5.35
CA SER A 35 3.11 -17.61 6.31
C SER A 35 1.60 -17.53 6.57
N HIS A 36 0.84 -16.85 5.72
CA HIS A 36 -0.62 -16.66 5.84
C HIS A 36 -1.07 -15.96 7.15
N ILE A 37 -0.19 -15.16 7.74
CA ILE A 37 -0.53 -14.32 8.90
C ILE A 37 -0.96 -12.95 8.40
N ASN A 38 -2.20 -12.55 8.72
CA ASN A 38 -2.69 -11.21 8.40
C ASN A 38 -1.90 -10.16 9.18
N VAL A 39 -1.67 -9.01 8.56
CA VAL A 39 -0.90 -7.92 9.15
C VAL A 39 -1.73 -6.65 9.19
N MET A 40 -1.69 -5.96 10.33
CA MET A 40 -2.21 -4.62 10.51
C MET A 40 -1.06 -3.66 10.75
N LEU A 41 -0.68 -2.89 9.72
CA LEU A 41 0.44 -1.96 9.81
C LEU A 41 -0.05 -0.54 10.12
N ILE A 42 0.35 -0.02 11.27
CA ILE A 42 -0.04 1.30 11.76
C ILE A 42 1.18 2.23 11.72
N SER A 43 1.03 3.36 11.04
CA SER A 43 2.10 4.33 10.89
C SER A 43 1.54 5.74 10.74
N PRO A 44 2.14 6.76 11.35
CA PRO A 44 1.79 8.14 11.05
C PRO A 44 1.87 8.45 9.55
N ARG A 45 1.16 9.51 9.14
CA ARG A 45 1.22 9.97 7.74
C ARG A 45 2.65 10.35 7.34
N ARG A 46 2.99 10.10 6.08
CA ARG A 46 4.27 10.53 5.46
C ARG A 46 5.53 9.86 6.04
N TRP A 47 5.38 8.72 6.73
CA TRP A 47 6.52 7.91 7.20
C TRP A 47 6.97 6.85 6.19
N GLY A 48 6.36 6.79 5.00
CA GLY A 48 6.72 5.83 3.96
C GLY A 48 6.01 4.48 4.07
N LYS A 49 4.87 4.39 4.77
CA LYS A 49 4.06 3.18 4.96
C LYS A 49 3.74 2.47 3.62
N SER A 50 3.13 3.20 2.67
CA SER A 50 2.72 2.63 1.37
C SER A 50 3.94 2.23 0.52
N SER A 51 5.06 2.97 0.62
CA SER A 51 6.33 2.60 -0.03
C SER A 51 6.91 1.30 0.57
N LEU A 52 6.86 1.14 1.91
CA LEU A 52 7.29 -0.07 2.59
C LEU A 52 6.49 -1.29 2.13
N VAL A 53 5.16 -1.21 2.17
CA VAL A 53 4.27 -2.30 1.75
C VAL A 53 4.53 -2.64 0.28
N LYS A 54 4.57 -1.64 -0.61
CA LYS A 54 4.81 -1.87 -2.03
C LYS A 54 6.16 -2.54 -2.29
N LYS A 55 7.23 -2.08 -1.65
CA LYS A 55 8.58 -2.67 -1.79
C LYS A 55 8.62 -4.11 -1.30
N ALA A 56 8.13 -4.37 -0.08
CA ALA A 56 8.10 -5.72 0.49
C ALA A 56 7.29 -6.69 -0.38
N MET A 57 6.14 -6.27 -0.90
CA MET A 57 5.29 -7.11 -1.76
C MET A 57 5.88 -7.34 -3.15
N THR A 58 6.55 -6.34 -3.72
CA THR A 58 7.29 -6.50 -4.98
C THR A 58 8.40 -7.53 -4.84
N GLU A 59 9.18 -7.45 -3.75
CA GLU A 59 10.22 -8.45 -3.46
C GLU A 59 9.62 -9.84 -3.27
N LEU A 60 8.55 -9.97 -2.48
CA LEU A 60 7.91 -11.25 -2.23
C LEU A 60 7.37 -11.89 -3.53
N SER A 61 6.71 -11.12 -4.40
CA SER A 61 6.20 -11.63 -5.69
C SER A 61 7.32 -11.95 -6.70
N ALA A 62 8.51 -11.37 -6.52
CA ALA A 62 9.68 -11.72 -7.31
C ALA A 62 10.31 -13.04 -6.83
N GLU A 63 10.34 -13.26 -5.52
CA GLU A 63 10.87 -14.47 -4.87
C GLU A 63 9.92 -15.67 -5.05
N ASP A 64 8.60 -15.44 -5.05
CA ASP A 64 7.57 -16.47 -5.17
C ASP A 64 6.59 -16.14 -6.30
N LYS A 65 6.72 -16.91 -7.40
CA LYS A 65 5.91 -16.70 -8.61
C LYS A 65 4.46 -17.15 -8.50
N GLU A 66 4.08 -17.84 -7.44
CA GLU A 66 2.68 -18.19 -7.16
C GLU A 66 1.96 -17.07 -6.41
N VAL A 67 2.68 -16.13 -5.82
CA VAL A 67 2.09 -14.99 -5.08
C VAL A 67 1.61 -13.91 -6.05
N ARG A 68 0.38 -13.46 -5.84
CA ARG A 68 -0.23 -12.28 -6.50
C ARG A 68 -0.59 -11.24 -5.46
N ILE A 69 -0.33 -9.99 -5.80
CA ILE A 69 -0.57 -8.87 -4.89
C ILE A 69 -1.73 -8.02 -5.43
N CYS A 70 -2.76 -7.88 -4.63
CA CYS A 70 -3.89 -7.01 -4.89
C CYS A 70 -3.75 -5.73 -4.05
N TYR A 71 -3.78 -4.55 -4.69
CA TYR A 71 -3.71 -3.26 -3.99
C TYR A 71 -5.06 -2.54 -4.09
N ILE A 72 -5.54 -2.05 -2.95
CA ILE A 72 -6.78 -1.28 -2.83
C ILE A 72 -6.48 -0.04 -2.00
N ASP A 73 -6.87 1.13 -2.50
CA ASP A 73 -6.82 2.38 -1.74
C ASP A 73 -8.23 2.70 -1.22
N ALA A 74 -8.42 2.53 0.10
CA ALA A 74 -9.70 2.81 0.75
C ALA A 74 -9.97 4.32 0.92
N PHE A 75 -8.98 5.18 0.65
CA PHE A 75 -9.16 6.63 0.75
C PHE A 75 -10.19 7.16 -0.26
N SER A 76 -10.24 6.57 -1.45
CA SER A 76 -11.15 6.96 -2.53
C SER A 76 -12.55 6.34 -2.42
N ILE A 77 -12.78 5.42 -1.47
CA ILE A 77 -14.04 4.68 -1.35
C ILE A 77 -15.06 5.50 -0.53
N GLY A 78 -16.13 5.92 -1.19
CA GLY A 78 -17.20 6.74 -0.60
C GLY A 78 -18.46 5.99 -0.22
N SER A 79 -18.60 4.71 -0.57
CA SER A 79 -19.79 3.90 -0.25
C SER A 79 -19.48 2.42 -0.14
N GLU A 80 -20.36 1.67 0.54
CA GLU A 80 -20.27 0.22 0.62
C GLU A 80 -20.29 -0.44 -0.76
N ALA A 81 -21.16 -0.02 -1.65
CA ALA A 81 -21.24 -0.55 -3.01
C ALA A 81 -19.95 -0.34 -3.79
N GLU A 82 -19.31 0.81 -3.61
CA GLU A 82 -18.01 1.11 -4.22
C GLU A 82 -16.90 0.23 -3.65
N PHE A 83 -16.90 -0.03 -2.35
CA PHE A 83 -15.96 -0.97 -1.74
C PHE A 83 -16.04 -2.35 -2.39
N TYR A 84 -17.23 -2.96 -2.44
CA TYR A 84 -17.39 -4.30 -3.01
C TYR A 84 -17.01 -4.34 -4.49
N ARG A 85 -17.40 -3.31 -5.25
CA ARG A 85 -17.03 -3.21 -6.67
C ARG A 85 -15.53 -3.10 -6.87
N THR A 86 -14.86 -2.19 -6.15
CA THR A 86 -13.41 -2.00 -6.20
C THR A 86 -12.68 -3.26 -5.75
N PHE A 87 -13.12 -3.88 -4.66
CA PHE A 87 -12.54 -5.11 -4.15
C PHE A 87 -12.59 -6.23 -5.20
N ALA A 88 -13.78 -6.48 -5.79
CA ALA A 88 -13.94 -7.49 -6.82
C ALA A 88 -13.06 -7.20 -8.05
N SER A 89 -13.06 -5.97 -8.54
CA SER A 89 -12.29 -5.55 -9.70
C SER A 89 -10.79 -5.76 -9.52
N GLN A 90 -10.25 -5.29 -8.39
CA GLN A 90 -8.81 -5.38 -8.09
C GLN A 90 -8.36 -6.83 -7.83
N VAL A 91 -9.18 -7.64 -7.17
CA VAL A 91 -8.89 -9.04 -6.90
C VAL A 91 -8.85 -9.84 -8.22
N ILE A 92 -9.81 -9.64 -9.12
CA ILE A 92 -9.79 -10.31 -10.42
C ILE A 92 -8.58 -9.84 -11.25
N ALA A 93 -8.29 -8.53 -11.23
CA ALA A 93 -7.18 -7.95 -11.98
C ALA A 93 -5.82 -8.53 -11.54
N CYS A 94 -5.58 -8.67 -10.23
CA CYS A 94 -4.32 -9.22 -9.75
C CYS A 94 -4.14 -10.71 -10.07
N ALA A 95 -5.23 -11.47 -10.17
CA ALA A 95 -5.22 -12.89 -10.47
C ALA A 95 -5.18 -13.20 -11.98
N SER A 96 -5.43 -12.23 -12.86
CA SER A 96 -5.60 -12.41 -14.29
C SER A 96 -4.46 -11.74 -15.06
N SER A 97 -3.74 -12.52 -15.87
CA SER A 97 -2.58 -12.03 -16.62
C SER A 97 -2.91 -11.31 -17.93
N LYS A 98 -4.16 -11.43 -18.40
CA LYS A 98 -4.65 -10.87 -19.68
C LYS A 98 -6.07 -10.36 -19.53
N ILE A 99 -6.44 -9.36 -20.33
CA ILE A 99 -7.77 -8.72 -20.34
C ILE A 99 -8.88 -9.74 -20.59
N GLU A 100 -8.68 -10.65 -21.54
CA GLU A 100 -9.68 -11.68 -21.87
C GLU A 100 -9.98 -12.57 -20.67
N ARG A 101 -8.95 -12.99 -19.92
CA ARG A 101 -9.11 -13.81 -18.71
C ARG A 101 -9.78 -13.02 -17.59
N TRP A 102 -9.50 -11.74 -17.47
CA TRP A 102 -10.18 -10.87 -16.50
C TRP A 102 -11.70 -10.81 -16.77
N ILE A 103 -12.09 -10.66 -18.05
CA ILE A 103 -13.50 -10.68 -18.47
C ILE A 103 -14.16 -12.04 -18.18
N GLU A 104 -13.47 -13.13 -18.49
CA GLU A 104 -13.96 -14.49 -18.23
C GLU A 104 -14.14 -14.74 -16.74
N ASP A 105 -13.14 -14.39 -15.91
CA ASP A 105 -13.18 -14.52 -14.46
C ASP A 105 -14.32 -13.67 -13.86
N ALA A 106 -14.47 -12.41 -14.30
CA ALA A 106 -15.55 -11.56 -13.85
C ALA A 106 -16.93 -12.16 -14.13
N LYS A 107 -17.16 -12.69 -15.33
CA LYS A 107 -18.43 -13.34 -15.72
C LYS A 107 -18.67 -14.66 -14.99
N LYS A 108 -17.59 -15.40 -14.72
CA LYS A 108 -17.66 -16.70 -14.05
C LYS A 108 -18.01 -16.60 -12.58
N PHE A 109 -17.34 -15.67 -11.87
CA PHE A 109 -17.44 -15.57 -10.41
C PHE A 109 -18.50 -14.58 -9.93
N LEU A 110 -18.96 -13.67 -10.79
CA LEU A 110 -19.88 -12.61 -10.44
C LEU A 110 -21.11 -12.63 -11.36
N THR A 111 -22.28 -12.91 -10.82
CA THR A 111 -23.52 -12.90 -11.60
C THR A 111 -24.04 -11.48 -11.85
N GLY A 112 -24.47 -11.21 -13.10
CA GLY A 112 -25.07 -9.91 -13.45
C GLY A 112 -24.08 -8.75 -13.60
N VAL A 113 -22.80 -9.05 -13.71
CA VAL A 113 -21.73 -8.06 -13.86
C VAL A 113 -21.49 -7.74 -15.32
N VAL A 114 -21.34 -6.45 -15.63
CA VAL A 114 -20.87 -5.97 -16.94
C VAL A 114 -19.43 -5.49 -16.79
N PRO A 115 -18.42 -6.26 -17.25
CA PRO A 115 -17.04 -5.80 -17.22
C PRO A 115 -16.87 -4.58 -18.14
N GLN A 116 -16.24 -3.54 -17.63
CA GLN A 116 -15.86 -2.38 -18.44
C GLN A 116 -14.34 -2.17 -18.38
N ILE A 117 -13.77 -1.89 -19.53
CA ILE A 117 -12.37 -1.51 -19.66
C ILE A 117 -12.36 0.01 -19.80
N ILE A 118 -11.80 0.70 -18.82
CA ILE A 118 -11.57 2.16 -18.91
C ILE A 118 -10.16 2.33 -19.45
N VAL A 119 -10.05 2.65 -20.72
CA VAL A 119 -8.78 3.05 -21.33
C VAL A 119 -8.56 4.53 -21.01
N ASN A 120 -7.54 4.84 -20.25
CA ASN A 120 -7.18 6.22 -19.95
C ASN A 120 -6.18 6.68 -21.00
N ASP A 121 -6.64 7.45 -22.00
CA ASP A 121 -5.86 7.89 -23.16
C ASP A 121 -4.66 8.81 -22.83
N GLN A 122 -4.49 9.19 -21.56
CA GLN A 122 -3.43 10.12 -21.16
C GLN A 122 -2.20 9.48 -20.51
N ILE A 123 -2.22 8.17 -20.21
CA ILE A 123 -1.07 7.44 -19.63
C ILE A 123 -1.00 6.08 -20.32
N THR A 124 -0.02 5.88 -21.16
CA THR A 124 0.14 4.78 -22.12
C THR A 124 0.30 3.37 -21.53
N ASP A 125 0.26 3.17 -20.21
CA ASP A 125 0.50 1.87 -19.58
C ASP A 125 -0.49 1.49 -18.46
N PHE A 126 -1.59 2.22 -18.25
CA PHE A 126 -2.56 1.89 -17.21
C PHE A 126 -3.93 1.58 -17.82
N VAL A 127 -4.22 0.30 -17.97
CA VAL A 127 -5.58 -0.18 -18.22
C VAL A 127 -6.29 -0.27 -16.87
N ALA A 128 -7.19 0.67 -16.59
CA ALA A 128 -8.05 0.56 -15.41
C ALA A 128 -9.20 -0.40 -15.71
N PHE A 129 -9.30 -1.45 -14.91
CA PHE A 129 -10.41 -2.39 -14.95
C PHE A 129 -11.51 -1.91 -14.00
N ASP A 130 -12.71 -1.72 -14.51
CA ASP A 130 -13.88 -1.41 -13.67
C ASP A 130 -15.01 -2.39 -13.96
N LEU A 131 -15.76 -2.71 -12.90
CA LEU A 131 -16.94 -3.56 -12.95
C LEU A 131 -18.18 -2.70 -12.73
N LYS A 132 -18.99 -2.50 -13.76
CA LYS A 132 -20.30 -1.86 -13.58
C LYS A 132 -21.31 -2.87 -13.05
N PHE A 133 -21.56 -2.83 -11.77
CA PHE A 133 -22.69 -3.52 -11.14
C PHE A 133 -23.03 -2.84 -9.80
N VAL A 134 -24.23 -3.06 -9.33
CA VAL A 134 -24.63 -2.68 -7.98
C VAL A 134 -24.71 -3.97 -7.18
N PRO A 135 -23.78 -4.20 -6.23
CA PRO A 135 -23.77 -5.41 -5.43
C PRO A 135 -25.08 -5.57 -4.66
N GLN A 136 -25.78 -6.67 -4.87
CA GLN A 136 -26.93 -7.04 -4.07
C GLN A 136 -26.45 -7.67 -2.75
N GLU A 137 -27.30 -7.74 -1.73
CA GLU A 137 -26.92 -8.32 -0.43
C GLU A 137 -26.36 -9.75 -0.56
N ARG A 138 -26.96 -10.57 -1.44
CA ARG A 138 -26.52 -11.94 -1.74
C ARG A 138 -25.11 -12.00 -2.37
N ASP A 139 -24.66 -10.93 -3.04
CA ASP A 139 -23.39 -10.92 -3.78
C ASP A 139 -22.22 -10.55 -2.87
N LYS A 140 -22.47 -9.84 -1.77
CA LYS A 140 -21.43 -9.30 -0.86
C LYS A 140 -20.53 -10.40 -0.31
N MET A 141 -21.10 -11.49 0.19
CA MET A 141 -20.33 -12.61 0.73
C MET A 141 -19.52 -13.31 -0.36
N ALA A 142 -20.11 -13.50 -1.56
CA ALA A 142 -19.41 -14.10 -2.70
C ALA A 142 -18.23 -13.24 -3.16
N ILE A 143 -18.38 -11.90 -3.17
CA ILE A 143 -17.31 -10.96 -3.49
C ILE A 143 -16.18 -11.07 -2.47
N LEU A 144 -16.46 -11.13 -1.18
CA LEU A 144 -15.45 -11.30 -0.14
C LEU A 144 -14.72 -12.64 -0.20
N GLN A 145 -15.36 -13.70 -0.73
CA GLN A 145 -14.76 -15.01 -0.97
C GLN A 145 -13.91 -15.09 -2.25
N LEU A 146 -14.06 -14.12 -3.15
CA LEU A 146 -13.45 -14.13 -4.46
C LEU A 146 -11.92 -14.36 -4.47
N PRO A 147 -11.12 -13.74 -3.58
CA PRO A 147 -9.68 -14.00 -3.54
C PRO A 147 -9.34 -15.48 -3.33
N GLU A 148 -10.02 -16.13 -2.39
CA GLU A 148 -9.80 -17.53 -2.05
C GLU A 148 -10.24 -18.47 -3.19
N LEU A 149 -11.37 -18.16 -3.85
CA LEU A 149 -11.87 -18.94 -4.99
C LEU A 149 -10.91 -18.87 -6.17
N LEU A 150 -10.45 -17.69 -6.53
CA LEU A 150 -9.46 -17.48 -7.59
C LEU A 150 -8.11 -18.11 -7.25
N ALA A 151 -7.67 -18.01 -6.00
CA ALA A 151 -6.44 -18.63 -5.53
C ALA A 151 -6.47 -20.15 -5.69
N LYS A 152 -7.55 -20.79 -5.26
CA LYS A 152 -7.78 -22.23 -5.42
C LYS A 152 -7.83 -22.67 -6.88
N GLU A 153 -8.58 -21.96 -7.70
CA GLU A 153 -8.75 -22.33 -9.10
C GLU A 153 -7.45 -22.22 -9.89
N LYS A 154 -6.66 -21.18 -9.61
CA LYS A 154 -5.45 -20.88 -10.37
C LYS A 154 -4.16 -21.48 -9.78
N GLY A 155 -4.26 -22.12 -8.61
CA GLY A 155 -3.09 -22.65 -7.89
C GLY A 155 -2.12 -21.56 -7.47
N ILE A 156 -2.63 -20.40 -7.03
CA ILE A 156 -1.84 -19.24 -6.61
C ILE A 156 -2.19 -18.86 -5.18
N ARG A 157 -1.41 -17.95 -4.62
CA ARG A 157 -1.70 -17.29 -3.34
C ARG A 157 -1.97 -15.80 -3.58
N ILE A 158 -2.93 -15.22 -2.88
CA ILE A 158 -3.29 -13.80 -3.05
C ILE A 158 -3.04 -13.05 -1.74
N ILE A 159 -2.31 -11.95 -1.81
CA ILE A 159 -2.15 -11.01 -0.70
C ILE A 159 -2.91 -9.74 -1.04
N VAL A 160 -3.93 -9.44 -0.24
CA VAL A 160 -4.76 -8.24 -0.41
C VAL A 160 -4.23 -7.14 0.50
N CYS A 161 -3.71 -6.08 -0.09
CA CYS A 161 -3.15 -4.92 0.57
C CYS A 161 -4.15 -3.76 0.48
N ILE A 162 -4.70 -3.31 1.63
CA ILE A 162 -5.68 -2.21 1.68
C ILE A 162 -5.06 -1.02 2.39
N ASP A 163 -4.77 0.05 1.64
CA ASP A 163 -4.27 1.32 2.21
C ASP A 163 -5.41 2.13 2.83
N GLU A 164 -5.06 2.90 3.86
CA GLU A 164 -5.97 3.76 4.63
C GLU A 164 -7.27 3.02 5.06
N PHE A 165 -7.12 1.73 5.46
CA PHE A 165 -8.23 0.82 5.81
C PHE A 165 -9.24 1.44 6.78
N GLN A 166 -8.78 2.28 7.71
CA GLN A 166 -9.66 2.95 8.67
C GLN A 166 -10.66 3.93 8.00
N GLN A 167 -10.48 4.28 6.73
CA GLN A 167 -11.47 5.13 6.03
C GLN A 167 -12.81 4.41 5.84
N LEU A 168 -12.78 3.09 5.71
CA LEU A 168 -14.01 2.30 5.63
C LEU A 168 -14.88 2.47 6.89
N ALA A 169 -14.27 2.71 8.06
CA ALA A 169 -15.00 2.94 9.30
C ALA A 169 -15.82 4.26 9.32
N ASN A 170 -15.66 5.12 8.32
CA ASN A 170 -16.50 6.31 8.16
C ASN A 170 -17.79 6.01 7.35
N LEU A 171 -17.90 4.83 6.74
CA LEU A 171 -19.11 4.46 5.98
C LEU A 171 -20.25 4.12 6.94
N PRO A 172 -21.49 4.54 6.65
CA PRO A 172 -22.65 4.24 7.49
C PRO A 172 -22.85 2.73 7.73
N GLU A 173 -22.57 1.93 6.71
CA GLU A 173 -22.77 0.47 6.70
C GLU A 173 -21.59 -0.30 7.31
N TYR A 174 -20.53 0.37 7.79
CA TYR A 174 -19.26 -0.25 8.17
C TYR A 174 -19.43 -1.40 9.18
N LYS A 175 -20.31 -1.27 10.17
CA LYS A 175 -20.49 -2.32 11.19
C LYS A 175 -20.97 -3.65 10.59
N ASP A 176 -21.84 -3.60 9.60
CA ASP A 176 -22.30 -4.79 8.89
C ASP A 176 -21.19 -5.32 7.96
N MET A 177 -20.54 -4.43 7.24
CA MET A 177 -19.37 -4.77 6.39
C MET A 177 -18.26 -5.43 7.20
N GLU A 178 -17.90 -4.87 8.35
CA GLU A 178 -16.85 -5.37 9.23
C GLU A 178 -17.10 -6.80 9.67
N GLY A 179 -18.33 -7.10 10.08
CA GLY A 179 -18.77 -8.44 10.46
C GLY A 179 -18.67 -9.43 9.29
N LYS A 180 -19.14 -9.05 8.10
CA LYS A 180 -19.05 -9.86 6.89
C LYS A 180 -17.60 -10.11 6.46
N MET A 181 -16.79 -9.07 6.40
CA MET A 181 -15.35 -9.19 6.09
C MET A 181 -14.67 -10.17 7.05
N ARG A 182 -14.87 -9.99 8.36
CA ARG A 182 -14.26 -10.85 9.37
C ARG A 182 -14.68 -12.31 9.24
N SER A 183 -15.98 -12.57 9.04
CA SER A 183 -16.52 -13.93 8.94
C SER A 183 -15.98 -14.70 7.75
N VAL A 184 -15.77 -14.02 6.61
CA VAL A 184 -15.24 -14.61 5.39
C VAL A 184 -13.73 -14.74 5.44
N TRP A 185 -13.02 -13.64 5.71
CA TRP A 185 -11.57 -13.59 5.58
C TRP A 185 -10.82 -14.49 6.55
N GLN A 186 -11.37 -14.71 7.76
CA GLN A 186 -10.73 -15.61 8.73
C GLN A 186 -10.72 -17.09 8.31
N GLN A 187 -11.54 -17.47 7.33
CA GLN A 187 -11.65 -18.86 6.86
C GLN A 187 -10.76 -19.13 5.65
N GLN A 188 -10.17 -18.08 5.08
CA GLN A 188 -9.32 -18.19 3.88
C GLN A 188 -7.95 -18.76 4.23
N GLN A 189 -7.44 -19.65 3.40
CA GLN A 189 -6.19 -20.35 3.60
C GLN A 189 -5.12 -20.01 2.56
N LEU A 190 -5.53 -19.56 1.37
CA LEU A 190 -4.64 -19.15 0.27
C LEU A 190 -4.60 -17.63 0.10
N THR A 191 -5.34 -16.92 0.95
CA THR A 191 -5.39 -15.46 0.93
C THR A 191 -4.94 -14.90 2.29
N SER A 192 -4.10 -13.87 2.26
CA SER A 192 -3.74 -13.09 3.45
C SER A 192 -3.95 -11.60 3.22
N TYR A 193 -4.07 -10.86 4.31
CA TYR A 193 -4.43 -9.45 4.30
C TYR A 193 -3.35 -8.59 4.94
N CYS A 194 -2.95 -7.52 4.24
CA CYS A 194 -2.15 -6.43 4.77
C CYS A 194 -3.03 -5.19 4.86
N LEU A 195 -3.60 -4.94 6.04
CA LEU A 195 -4.47 -3.80 6.29
C LEU A 195 -3.65 -2.68 6.94
N TYR A 196 -3.52 -1.53 6.28
CA TYR A 196 -2.64 -0.50 6.80
C TYR A 196 -3.28 0.89 6.75
N GLY A 197 -2.84 1.75 7.67
CA GLY A 197 -3.45 3.05 7.81
C GLY A 197 -2.66 4.04 8.67
N SER A 198 -3.08 5.31 8.60
CA SER A 198 -2.36 6.42 9.24
C SER A 198 -3.04 6.95 10.50
N LYS A 199 -4.32 6.73 10.70
CA LYS A 199 -5.06 7.21 11.87
C LYS A 199 -4.99 6.19 13.02
N ARG A 200 -3.93 6.31 13.85
CA ARG A 200 -3.61 5.35 14.91
C ARG A 200 -4.80 4.96 15.78
N ASN A 201 -5.53 5.93 16.29
CA ASN A 201 -6.66 5.65 17.21
C ASN A 201 -7.79 4.88 16.52
N MET A 202 -8.09 5.20 15.26
CA MET A 202 -9.11 4.46 14.49
C MET A 202 -8.65 3.03 14.22
N MET A 203 -7.39 2.83 13.79
CA MET A 203 -6.83 1.50 13.58
C MET A 203 -6.83 0.67 14.87
N LEU A 204 -6.44 1.26 16.00
CA LEU A 204 -6.49 0.59 17.30
C LEU A 204 -7.91 0.21 17.71
N ASN A 205 -8.89 1.07 17.46
CA ASN A 205 -10.29 0.74 17.75
C ASN A 205 -10.79 -0.43 16.91
N ILE A 206 -10.35 -0.56 15.66
CA ILE A 206 -10.71 -1.69 14.78
C ILE A 206 -10.04 -2.98 15.24
N PHE A 207 -8.75 -2.97 15.58
CA PHE A 207 -7.97 -4.21 15.74
C PHE A 207 -7.66 -4.61 17.18
N ASN A 208 -7.69 -3.68 18.14
CA ASN A 208 -7.37 -3.94 19.54
C ASN A 208 -8.57 -3.85 20.48
N ASN A 209 -9.72 -3.38 20.01
CA ASN A 209 -10.94 -3.37 20.81
C ASN A 209 -11.56 -4.77 20.80
N SER A 210 -11.74 -5.37 21.99
CA SER A 210 -12.31 -6.71 22.15
C SER A 210 -13.73 -6.87 21.61
N ASN A 211 -14.46 -5.75 21.47
CA ASN A 211 -15.81 -5.73 20.91
C ASN A 211 -15.84 -5.57 19.37
N SER A 212 -14.68 -5.35 18.73
CA SER A 212 -14.59 -5.24 17.27
C SER A 212 -14.49 -6.64 16.64
N PRO A 213 -15.20 -6.90 15.53
CA PRO A 213 -15.03 -8.12 14.76
C PRO A 213 -13.58 -8.42 14.36
N PHE A 214 -12.78 -7.40 14.06
CA PHE A 214 -11.37 -7.56 13.71
C PHE A 214 -10.41 -7.74 14.89
N TYR A 215 -10.93 -7.83 16.11
CA TYR A 215 -10.08 -8.13 17.27
C TYR A 215 -9.25 -9.41 17.04
N ARG A 216 -7.92 -9.31 17.19
CA ARG A 216 -6.97 -10.41 16.95
C ARG A 216 -7.09 -11.06 15.56
N PHE A 217 -7.39 -10.28 14.53
CA PHE A 217 -7.44 -10.79 13.16
C PHE A 217 -6.07 -11.18 12.61
N GLY A 218 -4.99 -10.64 13.14
CA GLY A 218 -3.61 -10.93 12.76
C GLY A 218 -2.61 -10.14 13.62
N GLN A 219 -1.39 -9.97 13.10
CA GLN A 219 -0.31 -9.28 13.79
C GLN A 219 -0.40 -7.77 13.61
N VAL A 220 -0.46 -7.02 14.70
CA VAL A 220 -0.35 -5.55 14.68
C VAL A 220 1.12 -5.14 14.70
N ILE A 221 1.51 -4.31 13.73
CA ILE A 221 2.86 -3.76 13.61
C ILE A 221 2.77 -2.23 13.70
N PHE A 222 3.57 -1.64 14.57
CA PHE A 222 3.76 -0.20 14.65
C PHE A 222 5.06 0.18 13.95
N MET A 223 4.94 0.84 12.81
CA MET A 223 6.11 1.30 12.07
C MET A 223 6.85 2.39 12.86
N GLN A 224 8.15 2.22 13.04
CA GLN A 224 9.01 3.17 13.73
C GLN A 224 9.59 4.21 12.78
N LYS A 225 10.13 5.31 13.28
CA LYS A 225 10.92 6.26 12.48
C LYS A 225 12.19 5.55 11.98
N ILE A 226 12.66 5.93 10.81
CA ILE A 226 13.99 5.53 10.33
C ILE A 226 15.02 6.21 11.23
N ALA A 227 15.98 5.44 11.72
CA ALA A 227 17.02 5.93 12.61
C ALA A 227 17.97 6.90 11.88
N LYS A 228 18.56 7.82 12.65
CA LYS A 228 19.44 8.88 12.14
C LYS A 228 20.65 8.32 11.41
N GLU A 229 21.17 7.19 11.89
CA GLU A 229 22.32 6.48 11.35
C GLU A 229 22.11 6.04 9.89
N HIS A 230 20.88 5.78 9.48
CA HIS A 230 20.51 5.43 8.10
C HIS A 230 20.27 6.67 7.24
N TRP A 231 19.80 7.77 7.85
CA TRP A 231 19.56 9.02 7.14
C TRP A 231 20.84 9.76 6.74
N ILE A 232 21.84 9.81 7.63
CA ILE A 232 23.07 10.57 7.38
C ILE A 232 23.78 10.11 6.11
N PRO A 233 24.09 8.80 5.91
CA PRO A 233 24.73 8.33 4.68
C PRO A 233 23.89 8.61 3.42
N PHE A 234 22.57 8.47 3.50
CA PHE A 234 21.67 8.77 2.39
C PHE A 234 21.74 10.26 2.00
N ILE A 235 21.70 11.17 2.98
CA ILE A 235 21.79 12.62 2.73
C ILE A 235 23.12 12.94 2.06
N LEU A 236 24.23 12.47 2.62
CA LEU A 236 25.58 12.73 2.08
C LEU A 236 25.71 12.24 0.63
N SER A 237 25.35 10.99 0.35
CA SER A 237 25.40 10.43 -1.00
C SER A 237 24.47 11.12 -1.99
N SER A 238 23.31 11.58 -1.53
CA SER A 238 22.36 12.31 -2.36
C SER A 238 22.87 13.70 -2.73
N PHE A 239 23.55 14.41 -1.81
CA PHE A 239 24.22 15.68 -2.14
C PHE A 239 25.37 15.46 -3.13
N GLU A 240 26.19 14.41 -2.96
CA GLU A 240 27.25 14.08 -3.89
C GLU A 240 26.74 13.85 -5.33
N LYS A 241 25.60 13.18 -5.50
CA LYS A 241 24.94 13.00 -6.82
C LYS A 241 24.58 14.34 -7.49
N THR A 242 24.42 15.40 -6.73
CA THR A 242 24.16 16.76 -7.25
C THR A 242 25.43 17.57 -7.51
N GLY A 243 26.60 16.98 -7.29
CA GLY A 243 27.89 17.67 -7.39
C GLY A 243 28.21 18.58 -6.20
N LYS A 244 27.42 18.49 -5.13
CA LYS A 244 27.58 19.27 -3.91
C LYS A 244 28.06 18.42 -2.74
N ARG A 245 28.65 19.05 -1.74
CA ARG A 245 29.09 18.40 -0.52
C ARG A 245 28.58 19.14 0.70
N ILE A 246 28.13 18.39 1.69
CA ILE A 246 27.80 18.88 3.02
C ILE A 246 28.57 18.07 4.06
N SER A 247 28.77 18.65 5.24
CA SER A 247 29.39 17.92 6.35
C SER A 247 28.42 16.94 7.00
N GLU A 248 28.96 15.90 7.60
CA GLU A 248 28.16 14.95 8.40
C GLU A 248 27.43 15.66 9.56
N SER A 249 28.08 16.65 10.18
CA SER A 249 27.46 17.47 11.23
C SER A 249 26.23 18.26 10.73
N PHE A 250 26.27 18.74 9.47
CA PHE A 250 25.13 19.41 8.86
C PHE A 250 24.01 18.43 8.51
N ALA A 251 24.33 17.27 7.94
CA ALA A 251 23.35 16.19 7.69
C ALA A 251 22.69 15.73 9.00
N SER A 252 23.49 15.56 10.06
CA SER A 252 23.02 15.26 11.40
C SER A 252 22.03 16.32 11.91
N ARG A 253 22.36 17.61 11.74
CA ARG A 253 21.49 18.72 12.16
C ARG A 253 20.15 18.75 11.39
N ILE A 254 20.15 18.44 10.09
CA ILE A 254 18.90 18.28 9.31
C ILE A 254 18.02 17.21 9.97
N CYS A 255 18.58 16.05 10.30
CA CYS A 255 17.84 14.98 10.97
C CYS A 255 17.24 15.42 12.30
N ASP A 256 17.99 16.19 13.12
CA ASP A 256 17.55 16.67 14.43
C ASP A 256 16.41 17.68 14.31
N VAL A 257 16.51 18.63 13.38
CA VAL A 257 15.49 19.68 13.18
C VAL A 257 14.13 19.10 12.78
N VAL A 258 14.14 18.04 11.96
CA VAL A 258 12.89 17.39 11.50
C VAL A 258 12.59 16.10 12.27
N GLU A 259 13.32 15.81 13.36
CA GLU A 259 13.15 14.61 14.18
C GLU A 259 13.11 13.31 13.37
N CYS A 260 13.91 13.20 12.32
CA CYS A 260 13.94 12.06 11.40
C CYS A 260 12.58 11.75 10.75
N HIS A 261 11.71 12.75 10.58
CA HIS A 261 10.45 12.56 9.87
C HIS A 261 10.68 12.45 8.38
N SER A 262 10.43 11.29 7.78
CA SER A 262 10.86 10.92 6.42
C SER A 262 10.49 11.96 5.35
N TRP A 263 9.26 12.47 5.36
CA TRP A 263 8.81 13.44 4.36
C TRP A 263 9.48 14.82 4.53
N TYR A 264 9.54 15.32 5.77
CA TYR A 264 10.16 16.61 6.06
C TYR A 264 11.66 16.58 5.84
N LEU A 265 12.30 15.44 6.10
CA LEU A 265 13.71 15.27 5.89
C LEU A 265 14.06 15.37 4.39
N GLN A 266 13.31 14.71 3.54
CA GLN A 266 13.52 14.79 2.09
C GLN A 266 13.22 16.19 1.55
N GLN A 267 12.14 16.83 2.02
CA GLN A 267 11.81 18.20 1.64
C GLN A 267 12.90 19.18 2.05
N ARG A 268 13.37 19.15 3.30
CA ARG A 268 14.44 20.05 3.77
C ARG A 268 15.75 19.82 3.03
N SER A 269 16.11 18.59 2.78
CA SER A 269 17.32 18.28 2.02
C SER A 269 17.22 18.78 0.58
N GLU A 270 16.06 18.74 -0.03
CA GLU A 270 15.80 19.30 -1.36
C GLU A 270 15.93 20.82 -1.36
N GLU A 271 15.28 21.52 -0.42
CA GLU A 271 15.35 22.98 -0.25
C GLU A 271 16.82 23.45 -0.17
N HIS A 272 17.64 22.84 0.66
CA HIS A 272 19.07 23.17 0.76
C HIS A 272 19.84 22.83 -0.52
N THR A 273 19.43 21.81 -1.26
CA THR A 273 20.02 21.50 -2.56
C THR A 273 19.69 22.57 -3.58
N SER A 274 18.47 23.08 -3.60
CA SER A 274 17.98 24.11 -4.52
C SER A 274 18.54 25.49 -4.18
N GLU A 275 18.57 25.89 -2.91
CA GLU A 275 19.11 27.18 -2.46
C GLU A 275 20.60 27.34 -2.83
N LEU A 276 21.39 26.26 -2.72
CA LEU A 276 22.79 26.26 -3.15
C LEU A 276 22.97 26.35 -4.68
N GLN A 277 21.89 26.28 -5.47
CA GLN A 277 21.91 26.47 -6.93
C GLN A 277 21.68 27.93 -7.34
N SER A 278 21.14 28.77 -6.47
CA SER A 278 21.01 30.19 -6.75
C SER A 278 22.42 30.83 -6.68
N PRO A 279 22.90 31.46 -7.75
CA PRO A 279 24.12 32.25 -7.64
C PRO A 279 23.84 33.38 -6.66
N VAL A 280 24.58 33.41 -5.55
CA VAL A 280 24.58 34.56 -4.65
C VAL A 280 25.06 35.73 -5.50
N PRO A 281 24.28 36.81 -5.70
CA PRO A 281 24.81 38.01 -6.33
C PRO A 281 25.91 38.54 -5.43
N ILE A 282 27.12 38.64 -6.01
CA ILE A 282 28.27 39.36 -5.40
C ILE A 282 27.93 40.82 -5.28
#